data_520225162f3b76a940317d223eadb24e
#
_entry.id   520225162f3b76a940317d223eadb24e
#
_cell.length_a   1.000
_cell.length_b   1.000
_cell.length_c   1.000
_cell.angle_alpha   90.00
_cell.angle_beta   90.00
_cell.angle_gamma   90.00
#
_symmetry.space_group_name_H-M   'P 1'
#
loop_
_entity.id
_entity.type
_entity.pdbx_description
1 polymer ?
#
loop_
_entity_poly.entity_id
_entity_poly.type
_entity_poly.pdbx_seq_one_letter_code
_entity_poly.pdbx_strand_id
1 'polypeptide(L)'
;AILRVGIDTGETLAVNNGRNGNREPLFLGDAANHAAKLASNLSTKGIYLTNAARLAIGLKEVDTPAKTALTKEEIKDCQDAADLDVTAETIVKEWREDQKNNPLGGFVFTRHTPPFSTMDIPALTPGNSRRQEAVSIYADIDGFTAYVADNIEENAENVVRVLHVLRAELERVLTTEFKGRRIRFIGDCVHGLICEGTAATTEVQDTISEATRLAGAFRSSFDLAIEKLEKKKYFSGEMGLAIGFDYGPM
;
A
#
# COMPACT_ATOMS: atom_id res chain seq x y z
N ALA A 1 -22.70 -4.20 -3.83
CA ALA A 1 -21.23 -4.19 -3.87
C ALA A 1 -20.74 -5.52 -4.45
N ILE A 2 -19.66 -5.48 -5.23
CA ILE A 2 -19.00 -6.70 -5.73
C ILE A 2 -17.81 -6.94 -4.82
N LEU A 3 -17.78 -8.08 -4.13
CA LEU A 3 -16.65 -8.50 -3.34
C LEU A 3 -15.86 -9.56 -4.10
N ARG A 4 -14.56 -9.33 -4.23
CA ARG A 4 -13.61 -10.31 -4.75
C ARG A 4 -12.49 -10.50 -3.73
N VAL A 5 -12.20 -11.74 -3.39
CA VAL A 5 -11.15 -12.13 -2.45
C VAL A 5 -10.11 -12.94 -3.20
N GLY A 6 -8.85 -12.61 -3.04
CA GLY A 6 -7.71 -13.37 -3.54
C GLY A 6 -6.96 -14.00 -2.38
N ILE A 7 -6.62 -15.28 -2.49
CA ILE A 7 -5.90 -16.04 -1.46
C ILE A 7 -4.74 -16.77 -2.13
N ASP A 8 -3.57 -16.67 -1.53
CA ASP A 8 -2.40 -17.48 -1.86
C ASP A 8 -1.72 -17.96 -0.59
N THR A 9 -0.80 -18.92 -0.72
CA THR A 9 0.03 -19.45 0.36
C THR A 9 1.47 -19.58 -0.12
N GLY A 10 2.42 -19.34 0.78
CA GLY A 10 3.85 -19.43 0.49
C GLY A 10 4.68 -18.83 1.61
N GLU A 11 5.99 -18.96 1.48
CA GLU A 11 6.92 -18.31 2.40
C GLU A 11 6.91 -16.80 2.20
N THR A 12 7.03 -16.07 3.29
CA THR A 12 6.97 -14.61 3.29
C THR A 12 7.98 -14.05 4.28
N LEU A 13 8.82 -13.13 3.82
CA LEU A 13 9.69 -12.36 4.69
C LEU A 13 8.91 -11.17 5.26
N ALA A 14 8.71 -11.17 6.58
CA ALA A 14 8.03 -10.07 7.28
C ALA A 14 9.07 -9.10 7.86
N VAL A 15 8.97 -7.83 7.53
CA VAL A 15 9.80 -6.76 8.09
C VAL A 15 8.96 -5.57 8.53
N ASN A 16 9.40 -4.88 9.56
CA ASN A 16 8.80 -3.60 9.95
C ASN A 16 9.73 -2.48 9.49
N ASN A 17 9.44 -1.95 8.30
CA ASN A 17 10.31 -1.01 7.60
C ASN A 17 9.89 0.45 7.88
N GLY A 18 10.88 1.34 8.08
CA GLY A 18 10.69 2.75 8.37
C GLY A 18 11.54 3.25 9.53
N ARG A 19 11.45 4.54 9.86
CA ARG A 19 12.19 5.19 10.94
C ARG A 19 11.27 5.90 11.93
N ASN A 20 11.70 5.97 13.21
CA ASN A 20 11.16 6.89 14.21
C ASN A 20 9.62 6.91 14.36
N GLY A 21 8.99 5.76 14.54
CA GLY A 21 7.54 5.70 14.74
C GLY A 21 6.70 5.65 13.45
N ASN A 22 7.31 5.90 12.30
CA ASN A 22 6.69 5.76 10.98
C ASN A 22 6.98 4.40 10.35
N ARG A 23 7.03 3.36 11.18
CA ARG A 23 7.26 1.98 10.70
C ARG A 23 5.97 1.41 10.16
N GLU A 24 6.09 0.73 9.03
CA GLU A 24 4.98 0.00 8.43
C GLU A 24 5.39 -1.45 8.20
N PRO A 25 4.54 -2.41 8.57
CA PRO A 25 4.79 -3.81 8.28
C PRO A 25 4.79 -4.03 6.77
N LEU A 26 5.74 -4.81 6.32
CA LEU A 26 5.87 -5.20 4.93
C LEU A 26 6.07 -6.71 4.88
N PHE A 27 5.35 -7.35 3.99
CA PHE A 27 5.48 -8.76 3.70
C PHE A 27 6.00 -8.92 2.28
N LEU A 28 7.21 -9.44 2.13
CA LEU A 28 7.86 -9.68 0.85
C LEU A 28 7.73 -11.17 0.49
N GLY A 29 7.41 -11.45 -0.75
CA GLY A 29 7.24 -12.79 -1.29
C GLY A 29 6.08 -12.86 -2.27
N ASP A 30 6.02 -13.96 -3.01
CA ASP A 30 5.06 -14.13 -4.11
C ASP A 30 3.61 -14.25 -3.61
N ALA A 31 3.40 -14.87 -2.44
CA ALA A 31 2.06 -15.12 -1.92
C ALA A 31 1.23 -13.83 -1.77
N ALA A 32 1.81 -12.77 -1.21
CA ALA A 32 1.11 -11.50 -1.05
C ALA A 32 0.76 -10.85 -2.41
N ASN A 33 1.71 -10.89 -3.36
CA ASN A 33 1.54 -10.32 -4.69
C ASN A 33 0.51 -11.11 -5.52
N HIS A 34 0.54 -12.43 -5.46
CA HIS A 34 -0.43 -13.28 -6.16
C HIS A 34 -1.84 -13.10 -5.60
N ALA A 35 -2.00 -13.07 -4.28
CA ALA A 35 -3.28 -12.80 -3.64
C ALA A 35 -3.85 -11.44 -4.07
N ALA A 36 -3.01 -10.39 -4.07
CA ALA A 36 -3.40 -9.05 -4.53
C ALA A 36 -3.81 -9.04 -6.00
N LYS A 37 -3.06 -9.69 -6.89
CA LYS A 37 -3.40 -9.82 -8.32
C LYS A 37 -4.70 -10.57 -8.53
N LEU A 38 -4.98 -11.63 -7.76
CA LEU A 38 -6.25 -12.34 -7.80
C LEU A 38 -7.41 -11.44 -7.37
N ALA A 39 -7.23 -10.61 -6.34
CA ALA A 39 -8.25 -9.70 -5.83
C ALA A 39 -8.49 -8.50 -6.75
N SER A 40 -7.51 -8.01 -7.49
CA SER A 40 -7.59 -6.77 -8.28
C SER A 40 -8.38 -6.88 -9.57
N ASN A 41 -8.70 -8.08 -10.05
CA ASN A 41 -9.53 -8.26 -11.23
C ASN A 41 -11.02 -7.97 -10.92
N LEU A 42 -11.47 -6.77 -11.26
CA LEU A 42 -12.76 -6.22 -10.84
C LEU A 42 -13.98 -6.74 -11.60
N SER A 43 -13.83 -7.62 -12.60
CA SER A 43 -14.93 -8.02 -13.48
C SER A 43 -15.90 -9.02 -12.85
N THR A 44 -15.49 -9.79 -11.86
CA THR A 44 -16.30 -10.86 -11.25
C THR A 44 -16.13 -10.92 -9.73
N LYS A 45 -17.22 -11.20 -9.03
CA LYS A 45 -17.20 -11.47 -7.57
C LYS A 45 -16.80 -12.92 -7.29
N GLY A 46 -16.31 -13.18 -6.09
CA GLY A 46 -16.04 -14.53 -5.61
C GLY A 46 -14.75 -14.63 -4.81
N ILE A 47 -14.46 -15.82 -4.33
CA ILE A 47 -13.23 -16.18 -3.63
C ILE A 47 -12.35 -16.96 -4.62
N TYR A 48 -11.14 -16.49 -4.85
CA TYR A 48 -10.19 -17.03 -5.81
C TYR A 48 -8.92 -17.45 -5.09
N LEU A 49 -8.47 -18.66 -5.34
CA LEU A 49 -7.26 -19.22 -4.76
C LEU A 49 -6.26 -19.53 -5.88
N THR A 50 -4.99 -19.33 -5.61
CA THR A 50 -3.94 -19.93 -6.46
C THR A 50 -3.98 -21.46 -6.36
N ASN A 51 -3.36 -22.16 -7.30
CA ASN A 51 -3.28 -23.62 -7.22
C ASN A 51 -2.52 -24.06 -5.97
N ALA A 52 -1.48 -23.33 -5.55
CA ALA A 52 -0.78 -23.60 -4.30
C ALA A 52 -1.73 -23.54 -3.08
N ALA A 53 -2.54 -22.50 -3.00
CA ALA A 53 -3.52 -22.37 -1.91
C ALA A 53 -4.64 -23.44 -2.00
N ARG A 54 -5.09 -23.80 -3.20
CA ARG A 54 -6.06 -24.89 -3.40
C ARG A 54 -5.53 -26.23 -2.89
N LEU A 55 -4.33 -26.58 -3.28
CA LEU A 55 -3.69 -27.84 -2.85
C LEU A 55 -3.47 -27.87 -1.34
N ALA A 56 -3.07 -26.74 -0.73
CA ALA A 56 -2.85 -26.64 0.70
C ALA A 56 -4.10 -26.93 1.54
N ILE A 57 -5.30 -26.71 1.01
CA ILE A 57 -6.58 -27.01 1.67
C ILE A 57 -7.27 -28.27 1.09
N GLY A 58 -6.58 -29.07 0.29
CA GLY A 58 -7.07 -30.34 -0.25
C GLY A 58 -7.99 -30.21 -1.46
N LEU A 59 -8.09 -29.04 -2.10
CA LEU A 59 -8.83 -28.84 -3.34
C LEU A 59 -7.96 -29.18 -4.55
N LYS A 60 -8.61 -29.49 -5.67
CA LYS A 60 -7.95 -29.75 -6.95
C LYS A 60 -7.45 -28.46 -7.60
N GLU A 61 -6.38 -28.59 -8.38
CA GLU A 61 -5.94 -27.51 -9.25
C GLU A 61 -6.96 -27.16 -10.33
N VAL A 62 -6.87 -25.96 -10.84
CA VAL A 62 -7.68 -25.45 -11.94
C VAL A 62 -6.79 -24.78 -12.99
N ASP A 63 -7.20 -24.83 -14.27
CA ASP A 63 -6.39 -24.29 -15.38
C ASP A 63 -6.21 -22.78 -15.28
N THR A 64 -7.21 -22.07 -14.78
CA THR A 64 -7.20 -20.60 -14.71
C THR A 64 -7.64 -20.11 -13.33
N PRO A 65 -6.77 -20.13 -12.32
CA PRO A 65 -7.09 -19.70 -10.94
C PRO A 65 -7.73 -18.30 -10.86
N ALA A 66 -7.25 -17.37 -11.68
CA ALA A 66 -7.77 -15.99 -11.70
C ALA A 66 -9.20 -15.87 -12.28
N LYS A 67 -9.72 -16.92 -12.92
CA LYS A 67 -11.06 -16.95 -13.50
C LYS A 67 -11.98 -17.96 -12.83
N THR A 68 -11.46 -18.84 -11.97
CA THR A 68 -12.19 -19.93 -11.34
C THR A 68 -12.39 -19.65 -9.86
N ALA A 69 -13.54 -19.06 -9.51
CA ALA A 69 -13.94 -18.86 -8.12
C ALA A 69 -14.26 -20.19 -7.44
N LEU A 70 -14.16 -20.23 -6.12
CA LEU A 70 -14.70 -21.34 -5.33
C LEU A 70 -16.19 -21.50 -5.59
N THR A 71 -16.61 -22.75 -5.75
CA THR A 71 -18.03 -23.12 -5.83
C THR A 71 -18.72 -22.96 -4.48
N LYS A 72 -20.05 -22.98 -4.47
CA LYS A 72 -20.81 -22.94 -3.21
C LYS A 72 -20.56 -24.15 -2.32
N GLU A 73 -20.34 -25.32 -2.95
CA GLU A 73 -20.00 -26.56 -2.26
C GLU A 73 -18.61 -26.46 -1.61
N GLU A 74 -17.58 -26.06 -2.37
CA GLU A 74 -16.23 -25.86 -1.83
C GLU A 74 -16.22 -24.83 -0.67
N ILE A 75 -16.99 -23.73 -0.77
CA ILE A 75 -17.13 -22.75 0.31
C ILE A 75 -17.78 -23.40 1.54
N LYS A 76 -18.84 -24.19 1.33
CA LYS A 76 -19.52 -24.86 2.42
C LYS A 76 -18.61 -25.87 3.11
N ASP A 77 -17.88 -26.67 2.35
CA ASP A 77 -16.93 -27.65 2.90
C ASP A 77 -15.84 -26.96 3.74
N CYS A 78 -15.33 -25.80 3.28
CA CYS A 78 -14.38 -24.99 4.05
C CYS A 78 -15.00 -24.42 5.34
N GLN A 79 -16.28 -24.01 5.30
CA GLN A 79 -16.99 -23.51 6.49
C GLN A 79 -17.19 -24.64 7.51
N ASP A 80 -17.65 -25.80 7.04
CA ASP A 80 -17.87 -26.97 7.88
C ASP A 80 -16.53 -27.45 8.51
N ALA A 81 -15.44 -27.45 7.74
CA ALA A 81 -14.12 -27.80 8.23
C ALA A 81 -13.53 -26.78 9.23
N ALA A 82 -13.87 -25.52 9.10
CA ALA A 82 -13.40 -24.46 10.01
C ALA A 82 -14.12 -24.52 11.37
N ASP A 83 -15.31 -25.13 11.44
CA ASP A 83 -16.12 -25.30 12.65
C ASP A 83 -16.22 -24.02 13.52
N LEU A 84 -16.39 -22.88 12.83
CA LEU A 84 -16.49 -21.58 13.50
C LEU A 84 -17.95 -21.32 13.88
N ASP A 85 -18.19 -21.11 15.17
CA ASP A 85 -19.52 -20.71 15.68
C ASP A 85 -19.77 -19.21 15.42
N VAL A 86 -19.67 -18.81 14.13
CA VAL A 86 -19.83 -17.44 13.68
C VAL A 86 -20.91 -17.39 12.62
N THR A 87 -22.01 -16.73 12.93
CA THR A 87 -23.11 -16.50 11.99
C THR A 87 -23.15 -15.04 11.52
N ALA A 88 -23.88 -14.78 10.43
CA ALA A 88 -24.12 -13.40 9.99
C ALA A 88 -24.84 -12.57 11.07
N GLU A 89 -25.73 -13.19 11.83
CA GLU A 89 -26.46 -12.57 12.93
C GLU A 89 -25.53 -12.17 14.09
N THR A 90 -24.57 -13.05 14.47
CA THR A 90 -23.58 -12.74 15.52
C THR A 90 -22.67 -11.59 15.07
N ILE A 91 -22.16 -11.62 13.85
CA ILE A 91 -21.33 -10.54 13.29
C ILE A 91 -22.08 -9.19 13.30
N VAL A 92 -23.34 -9.18 12.82
CA VAL A 92 -24.16 -7.96 12.78
C VAL A 92 -24.45 -7.43 14.17
N LYS A 93 -24.70 -8.33 15.14
CA LYS A 93 -24.93 -7.97 16.54
C LYS A 93 -23.70 -7.33 17.15
N GLU A 94 -22.54 -7.96 17.02
CA GLU A 94 -21.26 -7.47 17.54
C GLU A 94 -20.89 -6.12 16.90
N TRP A 95 -21.06 -5.98 15.61
CA TRP A 95 -20.81 -4.73 14.89
C TRP A 95 -21.73 -3.58 15.37
N ARG A 96 -23.02 -3.86 15.62
CA ARG A 96 -23.95 -2.87 16.16
C ARG A 96 -23.59 -2.47 17.59
N GLU A 97 -23.14 -3.43 18.38
CA GLU A 97 -22.70 -3.21 19.75
C GLU A 97 -21.41 -2.38 19.80
N ASP A 98 -20.46 -2.70 18.91
CA ASP A 98 -19.24 -1.91 18.74
C ASP A 98 -19.56 -0.46 18.31
N GLN A 99 -20.42 -0.24 17.32
CA GLN A 99 -20.83 1.10 16.91
C GLN A 99 -21.51 1.89 18.03
N LYS A 100 -22.25 1.23 18.91
CA LYS A 100 -22.88 1.87 20.06
C LYS A 100 -21.84 2.27 21.10
N ASN A 101 -20.84 1.44 21.35
CA ASN A 101 -19.79 1.65 22.33
C ASN A 101 -18.70 2.61 21.82
N ASN A 102 -18.47 2.62 20.52
CA ASN A 102 -17.46 3.41 19.83
C ASN A 102 -18.11 4.27 18.72
N PRO A 103 -18.98 5.26 19.06
CA PRO A 103 -19.63 6.08 18.06
C PRO A 103 -18.63 6.95 17.31
N LEU A 104 -18.77 7.03 15.98
CA LEU A 104 -17.89 7.85 15.13
C LEU A 104 -17.97 9.35 15.47
N GLY A 105 -19.02 9.81 16.11
CA GLY A 105 -19.24 11.22 16.40
C GLY A 105 -19.64 12.03 15.17
N GLY A 106 -19.60 13.34 15.29
CA GLY A 106 -19.87 14.26 14.19
C GLY A 106 -18.67 14.41 13.27
N PHE A 107 -18.93 14.58 11.96
CA PHE A 107 -17.88 14.86 10.99
C PHE A 107 -17.66 16.37 10.88
N VAL A 108 -16.41 16.79 11.01
CA VAL A 108 -15.98 18.18 10.80
C VAL A 108 -14.85 18.18 9.80
N PHE A 109 -15.03 18.91 8.70
CA PHE A 109 -14.03 19.02 7.63
C PHE A 109 -13.44 20.43 7.65
N THR A 110 -12.14 20.51 7.86
CA THR A 110 -11.40 21.76 7.86
C THR A 110 -10.24 21.71 6.88
N ARG A 111 -9.65 22.84 6.57
CA ARG A 111 -8.41 22.91 5.79
C ARG A 111 -7.21 22.76 6.72
N HIS A 112 -6.14 22.19 6.18
CA HIS A 112 -4.83 22.23 6.81
C HIS A 112 -4.01 23.37 6.18
N THR A 113 -3.42 24.23 7.00
CA THR A 113 -2.52 25.27 6.50
C THR A 113 -1.21 24.63 6.01
N PRO A 114 -0.81 24.79 4.74
CA PRO A 114 0.48 24.31 4.27
C PRO A 114 1.66 24.83 5.13
N PRO A 115 2.77 24.10 5.21
CA PRO A 115 3.11 22.90 4.47
C PRO A 115 2.51 21.62 5.07
N PHE A 116 2.23 20.64 4.20
CA PHE A 116 1.60 19.38 4.62
C PHE A 116 2.47 18.49 5.51
N SER A 117 3.77 18.69 5.54
CA SER A 117 4.68 18.00 6.48
C SER A 117 4.29 18.20 7.95
N THR A 118 3.56 19.27 8.27
CA THR A 118 3.09 19.58 9.64
C THR A 118 1.77 18.89 10.00
N MET A 119 1.10 18.21 9.04
CA MET A 119 -0.15 17.50 9.30
C MET A 119 0.10 16.25 10.15
N ASP A 120 -0.52 16.20 11.32
CA ASP A 120 -0.51 15.01 12.17
C ASP A 120 -1.64 14.05 11.76
N ILE A 121 -1.31 13.10 10.87
CA ILE A 121 -2.29 12.12 10.38
C ILE A 121 -2.79 11.18 11.48
N PRO A 122 -1.92 10.64 12.37
CA PRO A 122 -2.39 9.80 13.49
C PRO A 122 -3.39 10.49 14.42
N ALA A 123 -3.34 11.81 14.53
CA ALA A 123 -4.28 12.57 15.36
C ALA A 123 -5.60 12.92 14.65
N LEU A 124 -5.78 12.55 13.37
CA LEU A 124 -7.04 12.79 12.66
C LEU A 124 -8.15 11.88 13.19
N THR A 125 -9.32 12.45 13.32
CA THR A 125 -10.56 11.79 13.73
C THR A 125 -11.71 12.32 12.86
N PRO A 126 -12.90 11.72 12.86
CA PRO A 126 -14.05 12.30 12.18
C PRO A 126 -14.30 13.76 12.55
N GLY A 127 -14.08 14.13 13.82
CA GLY A 127 -14.30 15.49 14.34
C GLY A 127 -13.24 16.52 13.95
N ASN A 128 -12.12 16.12 13.38
CA ASN A 128 -11.04 17.02 12.92
C ASN A 128 -10.49 16.66 11.55
N SER A 129 -11.28 16.04 10.72
CA SER A 129 -10.91 15.62 9.35
C SER A 129 -10.48 16.80 8.48
N ARG A 130 -9.69 16.53 7.46
CA ARG A 130 -9.22 17.54 6.49
C ARG A 130 -9.89 17.32 5.14
N ARG A 131 -10.23 18.42 4.48
CA ARG A 131 -10.77 18.42 3.12
C ARG A 131 -10.29 19.66 2.37
N GLN A 132 -9.51 19.47 1.33
CA GLN A 132 -9.04 20.54 0.46
C GLN A 132 -8.50 19.98 -0.85
N GLU A 133 -8.22 20.85 -1.81
CA GLU A 133 -7.49 20.45 -3.01
C GLU A 133 -6.00 20.31 -2.70
N ALA A 134 -5.39 19.28 -3.29
CA ALA A 134 -3.96 18.99 -3.19
C ALA A 134 -3.50 18.19 -4.39
N VAL A 135 -2.20 18.01 -4.54
CA VAL A 135 -1.64 16.97 -5.42
C VAL A 135 -1.41 15.71 -4.61
N SER A 136 -1.96 14.60 -5.12
CA SER A 136 -1.62 13.24 -4.70
C SER A 136 -0.54 12.71 -5.63
N ILE A 137 0.61 12.27 -5.09
CA ILE A 137 1.74 11.74 -5.86
C ILE A 137 2.04 10.31 -5.45
N TYR A 138 2.29 9.46 -6.44
CA TYR A 138 2.73 8.08 -6.29
C TYR A 138 4.08 7.91 -6.98
N ALA A 139 5.02 7.28 -6.30
CA ALA A 139 6.31 6.90 -6.85
C ALA A 139 6.54 5.42 -6.59
N ASP A 140 6.46 4.61 -7.63
CA ASP A 140 6.51 3.15 -7.62
C ASP A 140 7.83 2.65 -8.19
N ILE A 141 8.47 1.68 -7.53
CA ILE A 141 9.77 1.15 -7.96
C ILE A 141 9.54 0.09 -9.03
N ASP A 142 9.77 0.46 -10.29
CA ASP A 142 9.67 -0.48 -11.41
C ASP A 142 10.76 -1.57 -11.32
N GLY A 143 10.36 -2.82 -11.57
CA GLY A 143 11.25 -3.98 -11.49
C GLY A 143 11.45 -4.55 -10.07
N PHE A 144 10.94 -3.91 -9.00
CA PHE A 144 11.18 -4.36 -7.62
C PHE A 144 10.60 -5.76 -7.34
N THR A 145 9.40 -6.06 -7.83
CA THR A 145 8.79 -7.38 -7.64
C THR A 145 9.66 -8.51 -8.23
N ALA A 146 10.21 -8.31 -9.43
CA ALA A 146 11.11 -9.27 -10.06
C ALA A 146 12.41 -9.41 -9.27
N TYR A 147 12.98 -8.26 -8.83
CA TYR A 147 14.18 -8.26 -8.00
C TYR A 147 13.98 -9.04 -6.69
N VAL A 148 12.83 -8.91 -6.04
CA VAL A 148 12.49 -9.68 -4.83
C VAL A 148 12.43 -11.17 -5.16
N ALA A 149 11.69 -11.57 -6.20
CA ALA A 149 11.55 -12.98 -6.58
C ALA A 149 12.92 -13.64 -6.87
N ASP A 150 13.82 -12.93 -7.54
CA ASP A 150 15.13 -13.44 -7.93
C ASP A 150 16.15 -13.49 -6.77
N ASN A 151 15.94 -12.72 -5.70
CA ASN A 151 16.99 -12.54 -4.68
C ASN A 151 16.56 -12.90 -3.25
N ILE A 152 15.28 -13.11 -2.98
CA ILE A 152 14.79 -13.22 -1.59
C ILE A 152 15.29 -14.47 -0.88
N GLU A 153 15.49 -15.56 -1.58
CA GLU A 153 15.96 -16.82 -0.98
C GLU A 153 17.45 -16.76 -0.60
N GLU A 154 18.29 -16.19 -1.45
CA GLU A 154 19.74 -16.18 -1.26
C GLU A 154 20.26 -14.89 -0.61
N ASN A 155 19.56 -13.76 -0.80
CA ASN A 155 20.01 -12.42 -0.42
C ASN A 155 18.93 -11.58 0.28
N ALA A 156 18.10 -12.19 1.11
CA ALA A 156 16.99 -11.50 1.80
C ALA A 156 17.42 -10.21 2.52
N GLU A 157 18.61 -10.22 3.15
CA GLU A 157 19.15 -9.04 3.83
C GLU A 157 19.36 -7.87 2.87
N ASN A 158 19.89 -8.11 1.68
CA ASN A 158 20.10 -7.06 0.68
C ASN A 158 18.77 -6.59 0.08
N VAL A 159 17.81 -7.49 -0.14
CA VAL A 159 16.46 -7.11 -0.58
C VAL A 159 15.82 -6.12 0.39
N VAL A 160 15.85 -6.42 1.69
CA VAL A 160 15.33 -5.53 2.74
C VAL A 160 16.11 -4.22 2.79
N ARG A 161 17.44 -4.28 2.69
CA ARG A 161 18.33 -3.09 2.71
C ARG A 161 18.05 -2.16 1.54
N VAL A 162 17.95 -2.69 0.32
CA VAL A 162 17.64 -1.94 -0.89
C VAL A 162 16.31 -1.22 -0.74
N LEU A 163 15.26 -1.94 -0.40
CA LEU A 163 13.94 -1.34 -0.19
C LEU A 163 13.95 -0.28 0.90
N HIS A 164 14.62 -0.56 2.03
CA HIS A 164 14.72 0.42 3.12
C HIS A 164 15.40 1.71 2.67
N VAL A 165 16.50 1.62 1.95
CA VAL A 165 17.24 2.80 1.45
C VAL A 165 16.39 3.59 0.47
N LEU A 166 15.79 2.92 -0.51
CA LEU A 166 14.98 3.60 -1.54
C LEU A 166 13.75 4.28 -0.94
N ARG A 167 12.99 3.59 -0.09
CA ARG A 167 11.85 4.18 0.60
C ARG A 167 12.25 5.37 1.49
N ALA A 168 13.33 5.22 2.27
CA ALA A 168 13.79 6.28 3.15
C ALA A 168 14.27 7.51 2.37
N GLU A 169 14.88 7.32 1.21
CA GLU A 169 15.32 8.42 0.36
C GLU A 169 14.13 9.16 -0.27
N LEU A 170 13.18 8.43 -0.86
CA LEU A 170 11.97 9.04 -1.43
C LEU A 170 11.15 9.76 -0.35
N GLU A 171 10.97 9.15 0.83
CA GLU A 171 10.30 9.81 1.95
C GLU A 171 11.02 11.10 2.36
N ARG A 172 12.35 11.08 2.44
CA ARG A 172 13.16 12.25 2.81
C ARG A 172 13.00 13.38 1.79
N VAL A 173 13.07 13.07 0.50
CA VAL A 173 12.85 14.06 -0.56
C VAL A 173 11.46 14.68 -0.42
N LEU A 174 10.42 13.87 -0.32
CA LEU A 174 9.04 14.33 -0.17
C LEU A 174 8.86 15.24 1.05
N THR A 175 9.33 14.79 2.22
CA THR A 175 8.95 15.43 3.49
C THR A 175 9.90 16.54 3.90
N THR A 176 11.18 16.43 3.60
CA THR A 176 12.20 17.39 4.03
C THR A 176 12.45 18.46 2.98
N GLU A 177 12.65 18.06 1.72
CA GLU A 177 12.99 19.01 0.65
C GLU A 177 11.74 19.75 0.13
N PHE A 178 10.65 19.02 -0.06
CA PHE A 178 9.39 19.56 -0.61
C PHE A 178 8.30 19.79 0.42
N LYS A 179 8.57 19.49 1.70
CA LYS A 179 7.63 19.71 2.82
C LYS A 179 6.24 19.08 2.61
N GLY A 180 6.17 18.06 1.77
CA GLY A 180 4.99 17.24 1.55
C GLY A 180 4.74 16.29 2.73
N ARG A 181 3.63 15.57 2.68
CA ARG A 181 3.28 14.57 3.68
C ARG A 181 3.26 13.19 3.06
N ARG A 182 4.09 12.28 3.58
CA ARG A 182 3.93 10.86 3.28
C ARG A 182 2.66 10.35 3.93
N ILE A 183 1.81 9.73 3.15
CA ILE A 183 0.57 9.10 3.63
C ILE A 183 0.89 7.67 4.08
N ARG A 184 1.42 6.86 3.17
CA ARG A 184 1.82 5.48 3.46
C ARG A 184 2.76 4.94 2.38
N PHE A 185 3.36 3.80 2.67
CA PHE A 185 3.93 2.94 1.66
C PHE A 185 2.90 1.90 1.21
N ILE A 186 2.88 1.59 -0.08
CA ILE A 186 2.04 0.55 -0.66
C ILE A 186 2.99 -0.41 -1.37
N GLY A 187 3.44 -1.45 -0.67
CA GLY A 187 4.54 -2.26 -1.19
C GLY A 187 5.81 -1.43 -1.34
N ASP A 188 6.34 -1.34 -2.52
CA ASP A 188 7.48 -0.52 -2.92
C ASP A 188 7.10 0.90 -3.37
N CYS A 189 5.81 1.21 -3.48
CA CYS A 189 5.31 2.52 -3.85
C CYS A 189 5.24 3.49 -2.65
N VAL A 190 5.66 4.73 -2.87
CA VAL A 190 5.50 5.85 -1.93
C VAL A 190 4.30 6.68 -2.35
N HIS A 191 3.33 6.83 -1.46
CA HIS A 191 2.20 7.74 -1.64
C HIS A 191 2.36 8.98 -0.77
N GLY A 192 2.27 10.15 -1.38
CA GLY A 192 2.40 11.44 -0.70
C GLY A 192 1.40 12.49 -1.15
N LEU A 193 1.32 13.55 -0.37
CA LEU A 193 0.50 14.74 -0.66
C LEU A 193 1.37 15.99 -0.64
N ILE A 194 1.07 16.91 -1.56
CA ILE A 194 1.64 18.25 -1.63
C ILE A 194 0.53 19.28 -1.78
N CYS A 195 0.66 20.39 -1.09
CA CYS A 195 -0.21 21.56 -1.25
C CYS A 195 0.55 22.83 -0.89
N GLU A 196 0.44 23.81 -1.74
CA GLU A 196 0.87 25.18 -1.49
C GLU A 196 -0.35 26.09 -1.32
N GLY A 197 -0.20 27.15 -0.54
CA GLY A 197 -1.26 28.12 -0.30
C GLY A 197 -1.37 28.59 1.15
N THR A 198 -2.60 28.94 1.53
CA THR A 198 -2.93 29.51 2.84
C THR A 198 -3.91 28.64 3.63
N ALA A 199 -4.29 29.08 4.82
CA ALA A 199 -5.35 28.44 5.58
C ALA A 199 -6.73 28.43 4.85
N ALA A 200 -6.93 29.34 3.90
CA ALA A 200 -8.21 29.53 3.21
C ALA A 200 -8.21 28.97 1.77
N THR A 201 -7.08 29.02 1.09
CA THR A 201 -6.99 28.73 -0.36
C THR A 201 -5.83 27.79 -0.67
N THR A 202 -5.99 26.99 -1.72
CA THR A 202 -4.88 26.27 -2.37
C THR A 202 -4.40 27.08 -3.56
N GLU A 203 -3.10 27.34 -3.63
CA GLU A 203 -2.45 27.96 -4.79
C GLU A 203 -2.14 26.88 -5.82
N VAL A 204 -3.07 26.71 -6.75
CA VAL A 204 -3.06 25.56 -7.71
C VAL A 204 -1.79 25.51 -8.54
N GLN A 205 -1.38 26.66 -9.10
CA GLN A 205 -0.21 26.72 -9.96
C GLN A 205 1.07 26.38 -9.22
N ASP A 206 1.23 26.88 -7.99
CA ASP A 206 2.39 26.62 -7.15
C ASP A 206 2.39 25.15 -6.70
N THR A 207 1.23 24.61 -6.33
CA THR A 207 1.08 23.21 -5.93
C THR A 207 1.50 22.26 -7.06
N ILE A 208 1.04 22.51 -8.30
CA ILE A 208 1.39 21.67 -9.46
C ILE A 208 2.87 21.85 -9.83
N SER A 209 3.39 23.07 -9.73
CA SER A 209 4.81 23.35 -9.99
C SER A 209 5.72 22.65 -9.01
N GLU A 210 5.37 22.65 -7.71
CA GLU A 210 6.09 21.91 -6.68
C GLU A 210 6.03 20.39 -6.90
N ALA A 211 4.86 19.85 -7.26
CA ALA A 211 4.72 18.44 -7.57
C ALA A 211 5.58 18.01 -8.77
N THR A 212 5.67 18.87 -9.80
CA THR A 212 6.52 18.62 -10.97
C THR A 212 8.00 18.62 -10.60
N ARG A 213 8.42 19.57 -9.77
CA ARG A 213 9.81 19.62 -9.24
C ARG A 213 10.13 18.42 -8.36
N LEU A 214 9.16 18.00 -7.50
CA LEU A 214 9.30 16.82 -6.68
C LEU A 214 9.48 15.56 -7.54
N ALA A 215 8.71 15.40 -8.62
CA ALA A 215 8.87 14.25 -9.52
C ALA A 215 10.28 14.19 -10.12
N GLY A 216 10.83 15.32 -10.53
CA GLY A 216 12.23 15.41 -11.00
C GLY A 216 13.25 15.08 -9.89
N ALA A 217 13.02 15.57 -8.67
CA ALA A 217 13.88 15.30 -7.53
C ALA A 217 13.81 13.81 -7.10
N PHE A 218 12.62 13.20 -7.12
CA PHE A 218 12.47 11.77 -6.89
C PHE A 218 13.32 10.95 -7.86
N ARG A 219 13.23 11.25 -9.16
CA ARG A 219 14.01 10.56 -10.17
C ARG A 219 15.50 10.68 -9.92
N SER A 220 16.01 11.90 -9.75
CA SER A 220 17.43 12.14 -9.54
C SER A 220 17.96 11.50 -8.27
N SER A 221 17.20 11.56 -7.18
CA SER A 221 17.58 10.99 -5.89
C SER A 221 17.54 9.47 -5.92
N PHE A 222 16.55 8.88 -6.61
CA PHE A 222 16.45 7.45 -6.83
C PHE A 222 17.67 6.93 -7.61
N ASP A 223 18.01 7.55 -8.75
CA ASP A 223 19.15 7.16 -9.57
C ASP A 223 20.47 7.21 -8.78
N LEU A 224 20.64 8.25 -7.95
CA LEU A 224 21.81 8.37 -7.07
C LEU A 224 21.84 7.29 -5.98
N ALA A 225 20.70 6.92 -5.43
CA ALA A 225 20.60 5.86 -4.42
C ALA A 225 20.94 4.49 -5.02
N ILE A 226 20.45 4.19 -6.21
CA ILE A 226 20.80 2.97 -6.97
C ILE A 226 22.31 2.92 -7.22
N GLU A 227 22.90 3.97 -7.77
CA GLU A 227 24.35 4.05 -8.02
C GLU A 227 25.17 3.76 -6.75
N LYS A 228 24.75 4.31 -5.61
CA LYS A 228 25.43 4.06 -4.33
C LYS A 228 25.28 2.63 -3.81
N LEU A 229 24.10 2.03 -4.00
CA LEU A 229 23.85 0.63 -3.63
C LEU A 229 24.69 -0.32 -4.48
N GLU A 230 24.82 -0.07 -5.78
CA GLU A 230 25.66 -0.83 -6.70
C GLU A 230 27.14 -0.72 -6.32
N LYS A 231 27.65 0.49 -6.10
CA LYS A 231 29.04 0.72 -5.66
C LYS A 231 29.38 -0.03 -4.36
N LYS A 232 28.38 -0.22 -3.50
CA LYS A 232 28.54 -0.98 -2.25
C LYS A 232 28.27 -2.48 -2.42
N LYS A 233 27.93 -2.95 -3.61
CA LYS A 233 27.58 -4.34 -3.94
C LYS A 233 26.36 -4.87 -3.14
N TYR A 234 25.45 -3.98 -2.78
CA TYR A 234 24.17 -4.37 -2.15
C TYR A 234 23.07 -4.57 -3.15
N PHE A 235 23.25 -4.09 -4.36
CA PHE A 235 22.32 -4.21 -5.46
C PHE A 235 23.06 -4.48 -6.77
N SER A 236 22.45 -5.30 -7.61
CA SER A 236 22.82 -5.49 -9.00
C SER A 236 21.56 -5.75 -9.81
N GLY A 237 21.43 -5.16 -10.97
CA GLY A 237 20.28 -5.30 -11.85
C GLY A 237 19.77 -3.96 -12.35
N GLU A 238 18.54 -3.97 -12.85
CA GLU A 238 17.89 -2.77 -13.35
C GLU A 238 16.63 -2.50 -12.53
N MET A 239 16.50 -1.28 -12.04
CA MET A 239 15.29 -0.75 -11.41
C MET A 239 15.00 0.63 -11.96
N GLY A 240 13.73 0.94 -12.13
CA GLY A 240 13.24 2.24 -12.52
C GLY A 240 12.36 2.87 -11.45
N LEU A 241 11.90 4.08 -11.71
CA LEU A 241 10.91 4.76 -10.88
C LEU A 241 9.79 5.30 -11.77
N ALA A 242 8.59 4.73 -11.61
CA ALA A 242 7.37 5.22 -12.23
C ALA A 242 6.71 6.26 -11.31
N ILE A 243 6.46 7.46 -11.82
CA ILE A 243 5.88 8.56 -11.04
C ILE A 243 4.60 9.02 -11.70
N GLY A 244 3.51 9.03 -10.92
CA GLY A 244 2.24 9.60 -11.33
C GLY A 244 1.73 10.57 -10.27
N PHE A 245 1.14 11.69 -10.70
CA PHE A 245 0.46 12.58 -9.78
C PHE A 245 -0.78 13.20 -10.42
N ASP A 246 -1.74 13.55 -9.59
CA ASP A 246 -2.98 14.21 -9.99
C ASP A 246 -3.36 15.27 -8.95
N TYR A 247 -3.99 16.34 -9.42
CA TYR A 247 -4.51 17.41 -8.61
C TYR A 247 -6.02 17.26 -8.45
N GLY A 248 -6.51 17.33 -7.23
CA GLY A 248 -7.93 17.24 -6.95
C GLY A 248 -8.27 17.36 -5.46
N PRO A 249 -9.55 17.21 -5.11
CA PRO A 249 -10.00 17.20 -3.73
C PRO A 249 -9.51 15.92 -3.02
N MET A 250 -9.07 16.10 -1.80
CA MET A 250 -8.71 15.01 -0.88
C MET A 250 -9.61 15.03 0.36
#